data_a35cf94bd158ea841f2a77a7e6b01753
#
_entry.id   a35cf94bd158ea841f2a77a7e6b01753
#
_cell.length_a   1.000
_cell.length_b   1.000
_cell.length_c   1.000
_cell.angle_alpha   90.00
_cell.angle_beta   90.00
_cell.angle_gamma   90.00
#
_symmetry.space_group_name_H-M   'P 1'
#
loop_
_entity.id
_entity.type
_entity.pdbx_description
1 polymer ?
#
loop_
_entity_poly.entity_id
_entity_poly.type
_entity_poly.pdbx_seq_one_letter_code
_entity_poly.pdbx_strand_id
1 'polypeptide(L)'
;MQRVREQVQVPEQIYSVTWRSEPVTVAVLDTGIAYHPDLAGHLLCFRDFVEKSSLPYDDNGHGTHVCGILCGNGELSGGRLRGMAPASKLVVGKVLDGKGEGSCDSMQEAFKWILRVKNRYQIRILNISVGIGELKEQYKEQVLREYMELLWDHNILVVCAAGNAGPEDGSISEMASSRKVLTVGCHDGRYCKNDPKRCETYSGRGRKYDVIRKPDIVAPGTRILSCNAFWKNRNGRIFKPYIAKSGTSMAAPVVSGAIALLLEKEPHLTNVEVKM
;
A
#
# COMPACT_ATOMS: atom_id res chain seq x y z
N MET A 1 -11.70 -1.05 8.87
CA MET A 1 -10.67 -0.04 9.26
C MET A 1 -10.74 0.38 10.72
N GLN A 2 -11.91 0.57 11.35
CA GLN A 2 -11.99 0.97 12.77
C GLN A 2 -11.12 0.06 13.66
N ARG A 3 -11.34 -1.27 13.62
CA ARG A 3 -10.51 -2.25 14.35
C ARG A 3 -9.00 -2.08 14.11
N VAL A 4 -8.61 -1.77 12.87
CA VAL A 4 -7.18 -1.60 12.52
C VAL A 4 -6.61 -0.39 13.25
N ARG A 5 -7.31 0.75 13.23
CA ARG A 5 -6.86 1.98 13.91
C ARG A 5 -6.76 1.77 15.43
N GLU A 6 -7.74 1.09 16.02
CA GLU A 6 -7.72 0.73 17.44
C GLU A 6 -6.53 -0.18 17.78
N GLN A 7 -6.25 -1.17 16.93
CA GLN A 7 -5.17 -2.13 17.13
C GLN A 7 -3.79 -1.48 17.03
N VAL A 8 -3.59 -0.55 16.09
CA VAL A 8 -2.35 0.22 15.96
C VAL A 8 -2.35 1.51 16.79
N GLN A 9 -3.35 1.68 17.65
CA GLN A 9 -3.45 2.76 18.63
C GLN A 9 -3.41 4.18 18.02
N VAL A 10 -4.05 4.37 16.86
CA VAL A 10 -4.21 5.70 16.27
C VAL A 10 -5.24 6.47 17.08
N PRO A 11 -4.87 7.59 17.73
CA PRO A 11 -5.81 8.41 18.47
C PRO A 11 -6.85 9.03 17.52
N GLU A 12 -8.15 8.91 17.82
CA GLU A 12 -9.20 9.51 16.99
C GLU A 12 -9.05 11.04 16.87
N GLN A 13 -8.49 11.69 17.90
CA GLN A 13 -8.22 13.13 17.93
C GLN A 13 -7.26 13.56 16.81
N ILE A 14 -6.40 12.67 16.30
CA ILE A 14 -5.47 13.01 15.21
C ILE A 14 -6.21 13.49 13.95
N TYR A 15 -7.44 13.03 13.74
CA TYR A 15 -8.26 13.40 12.57
C TYR A 15 -9.00 14.74 12.72
N SER A 16 -9.04 15.30 13.93
CA SER A 16 -9.61 16.62 14.21
C SER A 16 -8.56 17.72 14.27
N VAL A 17 -7.28 17.37 14.27
CA VAL A 17 -6.19 18.35 14.27
C VAL A 17 -5.97 18.86 12.85
N THR A 18 -6.06 20.18 12.69
CA THR A 18 -5.63 20.84 11.46
C THR A 18 -4.12 21.04 11.52
N TRP A 19 -3.38 20.15 10.86
CA TRP A 19 -1.93 20.32 10.73
C TRP A 19 -1.63 21.53 9.83
N ARG A 20 -0.53 22.24 10.11
CA ARG A 20 -0.07 23.36 9.27
C ARG A 20 0.57 22.91 7.96
N SER A 21 0.89 21.62 7.85
CA SER A 21 1.50 21.04 6.66
C SER A 21 0.44 20.65 5.63
N GLU A 22 0.84 20.67 4.35
CA GLU A 22 0.04 20.12 3.27
C GLU A 22 -0.12 18.59 3.43
N PRO A 23 -1.26 18.03 2.97
CA PRO A 23 -1.47 16.59 2.98
C PRO A 23 -0.38 15.83 2.23
N VAL A 24 0.10 14.74 2.81
CA VAL A 24 1.15 13.92 2.21
C VAL A 24 0.64 13.20 0.96
N THR A 25 1.40 13.27 -0.13
CA THR A 25 1.11 12.51 -1.34
C THR A 25 1.79 11.14 -1.29
N VAL A 26 0.99 10.09 -1.48
CA VAL A 26 1.43 8.70 -1.55
C VAL A 26 1.25 8.18 -2.97
N ALA A 27 2.32 7.65 -3.54
CA ALA A 27 2.23 6.86 -4.77
C ALA A 27 1.80 5.43 -4.44
N VAL A 28 0.95 4.84 -5.28
CA VAL A 28 0.50 3.45 -5.16
C VAL A 28 0.70 2.75 -6.49
N LEU A 29 1.45 1.65 -6.50
CA LEU A 29 1.60 0.77 -7.66
C LEU A 29 0.83 -0.53 -7.40
N ASP A 30 -0.25 -0.75 -8.18
CA ASP A 30 -1.20 -1.83 -7.96
C ASP A 30 -2.04 -2.14 -9.23
N THR A 31 -3.22 -2.75 -9.08
CA THR A 31 -4.17 -3.05 -10.17
C THR A 31 -4.92 -1.83 -10.72
N GLY A 32 -4.69 -0.64 -10.17
CA GLY A 32 -5.35 0.60 -10.54
C GLY A 32 -6.17 1.21 -9.41
N ILE A 33 -7.10 2.09 -9.75
CA ILE A 33 -8.06 2.72 -8.84
C ILE A 33 -9.38 2.95 -9.56
N ALA A 34 -10.47 2.46 -8.99
CA ALA A 34 -11.82 2.75 -9.46
C ALA A 34 -12.42 3.94 -8.69
N TYR A 35 -13.38 4.62 -9.30
CA TYR A 35 -14.16 5.62 -8.59
C TYR A 35 -14.91 4.99 -7.40
N HIS A 36 -14.72 5.58 -6.24
CA HIS A 36 -15.44 5.26 -5.01
C HIS A 36 -15.66 6.56 -4.22
N PRO A 37 -16.85 6.82 -3.63
CA PRO A 37 -17.10 8.04 -2.85
C PRO A 37 -16.04 8.31 -1.78
N ASP A 38 -15.62 7.27 -1.05
CA ASP A 38 -14.57 7.40 -0.03
C ASP A 38 -13.20 7.82 -0.59
N LEU A 39 -12.98 7.74 -1.89
CA LEU A 39 -11.74 8.12 -2.56
C LEU A 39 -11.90 9.39 -3.42
N ALA A 40 -13.09 10.02 -3.39
CA ALA A 40 -13.35 11.24 -4.15
C ALA A 40 -12.41 12.37 -3.70
N GLY A 41 -11.76 13.04 -4.66
CA GLY A 41 -10.85 14.15 -4.40
C GLY A 41 -9.45 13.76 -3.89
N HIS A 42 -9.13 12.47 -3.76
CA HIS A 42 -7.80 12.02 -3.37
C HIS A 42 -6.84 11.86 -4.55
N LEU A 43 -7.33 11.40 -5.70
CA LEU A 43 -6.50 11.10 -6.86
C LEU A 43 -6.00 12.37 -7.56
N LEU A 44 -4.69 12.58 -7.60
CA LEU A 44 -4.01 13.67 -8.30
C LEU A 44 -3.56 13.27 -9.70
N CYS A 45 -3.13 12.01 -9.88
CA CYS A 45 -2.62 11.52 -11.13
C CYS A 45 -2.81 10.01 -11.25
N PHE A 46 -3.09 9.55 -12.45
CA PHE A 46 -3.19 8.14 -12.78
C PHE A 46 -2.37 7.84 -14.04
N ARG A 47 -1.75 6.67 -14.08
CA ARG A 47 -1.10 6.14 -15.27
C ARG A 47 -1.23 4.63 -15.35
N ASP A 48 -1.64 4.15 -16.51
CA ASP A 48 -1.75 2.74 -16.82
C ASP A 48 -0.52 2.26 -17.60
N PHE A 49 0.20 1.29 -17.05
CA PHE A 49 1.38 0.67 -17.66
C PHE A 49 1.05 -0.67 -18.33
N VAL A 50 -0.20 -1.13 -18.23
CA VAL A 50 -0.68 -2.40 -18.80
C VAL A 50 -1.38 -2.15 -20.12
N GLU A 51 -2.57 -1.53 -20.10
CA GLU A 51 -3.40 -1.29 -21.28
C GLU A 51 -3.27 0.12 -21.86
N LYS A 52 -2.45 0.97 -21.23
CA LYS A 52 -2.21 2.37 -21.63
C LYS A 52 -3.46 3.26 -21.64
N SER A 53 -4.48 2.92 -20.85
CA SER A 53 -5.67 3.76 -20.66
C SER A 53 -5.31 5.11 -20.05
N SER A 54 -5.96 6.18 -20.51
CA SER A 54 -5.84 7.51 -19.92
C SER A 54 -6.81 7.74 -18.75
N LEU A 55 -7.85 6.92 -18.62
CA LEU A 55 -8.86 7.03 -17.57
C LEU A 55 -8.57 6.07 -16.41
N PRO A 56 -8.74 6.52 -15.17
CA PRO A 56 -8.59 5.66 -14.00
C PRO A 56 -9.62 4.52 -14.02
N TYR A 57 -9.14 3.31 -13.76
CA TYR A 57 -9.97 2.13 -13.56
C TYR A 57 -9.24 1.09 -12.73
N ASP A 58 -9.99 0.12 -12.22
CA ASP A 58 -9.49 -1.04 -11.49
C ASP A 58 -10.41 -2.23 -11.77
N ASP A 59 -9.98 -3.10 -12.65
CA ASP A 59 -10.71 -4.29 -13.12
C ASP A 59 -10.49 -5.52 -12.25
N ASN A 60 -9.63 -5.42 -11.22
CA ASN A 60 -9.39 -6.43 -10.19
C ASN A 60 -9.99 -6.05 -8.84
N GLY A 61 -9.90 -4.77 -8.46
CA GLY A 61 -10.37 -4.23 -7.20
C GLY A 61 -9.38 -4.33 -6.05
N HIS A 62 -8.15 -4.78 -6.27
CA HIS A 62 -7.12 -4.83 -5.22
C HIS A 62 -6.56 -3.44 -4.93
N GLY A 63 -6.19 -2.67 -5.95
CA GLY A 63 -5.63 -1.33 -5.79
C GLY A 63 -6.62 -0.35 -5.15
N THR A 64 -7.91 -0.40 -5.54
CA THR A 64 -8.96 0.40 -4.91
C THR A 64 -9.10 0.08 -3.42
N HIS A 65 -9.00 -1.20 -3.05
CA HIS A 65 -9.04 -1.63 -1.65
C HIS A 65 -7.83 -1.11 -0.87
N VAL A 66 -6.63 -1.21 -1.44
CA VAL A 66 -5.37 -0.68 -0.88
C VAL A 66 -5.47 0.84 -0.67
N CYS A 67 -5.92 1.60 -1.67
CA CYS A 67 -6.13 3.04 -1.55
C CYS A 67 -7.12 3.40 -0.44
N GLY A 68 -8.21 2.62 -0.30
CA GLY A 68 -9.19 2.80 0.77
C GLY A 68 -8.62 2.56 2.17
N ILE A 69 -7.72 1.58 2.36
CA ILE A 69 -7.00 1.37 3.63
C ILE A 69 -6.10 2.56 3.94
N LEU A 70 -5.39 3.06 2.95
CA LEU A 70 -4.46 4.16 3.09
C LEU A 70 -5.19 5.46 3.45
N CYS A 71 -6.14 5.91 2.63
CA CYS A 71 -6.68 7.26 2.74
C CYS A 71 -8.19 7.41 2.53
N GLY A 72 -8.97 6.34 2.42
CA GLY A 72 -10.42 6.48 2.27
C GLY A 72 -11.03 7.37 3.38
N ASN A 73 -11.89 8.34 3.03
CA ASN A 73 -12.51 9.24 4.01
C ASN A 73 -13.65 8.59 4.82
N GLY A 74 -14.13 7.40 4.36
CA GLY A 74 -15.19 6.65 5.01
C GLY A 74 -16.59 7.22 4.81
N GLU A 75 -16.83 8.03 3.78
CA GLU A 75 -18.09 8.73 3.51
C GLU A 75 -19.29 7.76 3.56
N LEU A 76 -19.23 6.65 2.83
CA LEU A 76 -20.32 5.67 2.79
C LEU A 76 -20.55 4.90 4.10
N SER A 77 -19.66 5.06 5.08
CA SER A 77 -19.77 4.44 6.41
C SER A 77 -19.97 5.44 7.54
N GLY A 78 -20.20 6.71 7.25
CA GLY A 78 -20.24 7.77 8.25
C GLY A 78 -18.92 7.89 9.02
N GLY A 79 -17.78 7.72 8.34
CA GLY A 79 -16.44 7.82 8.90
C GLY A 79 -15.92 6.55 9.62
N ARG A 80 -16.77 5.56 9.87
CA ARG A 80 -16.37 4.33 10.62
C ARG A 80 -15.26 3.54 9.91
N LEU A 81 -15.29 3.47 8.58
CA LEU A 81 -14.33 2.73 7.77
C LEU A 81 -13.30 3.63 7.10
N ARG A 82 -13.11 4.86 7.61
CA ARG A 82 -12.02 5.73 7.10
C ARG A 82 -10.67 5.01 7.16
N GLY A 83 -9.82 5.31 6.19
CA GLY A 83 -8.45 4.82 6.11
C GLY A 83 -7.55 5.38 7.22
N MET A 84 -6.27 5.11 7.10
CA MET A 84 -5.27 5.54 8.09
C MET A 84 -5.02 7.05 8.03
N ALA A 85 -4.85 7.60 6.81
CA ALA A 85 -4.50 9.01 6.55
C ALA A 85 -5.51 9.64 5.58
N PRO A 86 -6.74 9.98 6.03
CA PRO A 86 -7.84 10.39 5.15
C PRO A 86 -7.65 11.76 4.49
N ALA A 87 -6.63 12.53 4.84
CA ALA A 87 -6.25 13.77 4.16
C ALA A 87 -5.29 13.53 2.99
N SER A 88 -4.55 12.43 2.99
CA SER A 88 -3.48 12.13 2.01
C SER A 88 -3.99 12.12 0.57
N LYS A 89 -3.11 12.49 -0.35
CA LYS A 89 -3.35 12.47 -1.80
C LYS A 89 -2.70 11.27 -2.46
N LEU A 90 -3.21 10.88 -3.62
CA LEU A 90 -2.80 9.68 -4.34
C LEU A 90 -2.24 9.99 -5.73
N VAL A 91 -1.15 9.32 -6.07
CA VAL A 91 -0.63 9.16 -7.43
C VAL A 91 -0.63 7.67 -7.72
N VAL A 92 -1.47 7.20 -8.64
CA VAL A 92 -1.70 5.76 -8.84
C VAL A 92 -1.15 5.30 -10.18
N GLY A 93 -0.30 4.28 -10.15
CA GLY A 93 0.17 3.54 -11.32
C GLY A 93 -0.48 2.15 -11.38
N LYS A 94 -1.21 1.86 -12.44
CA LYS A 94 -1.68 0.50 -12.72
C LYS A 94 -0.54 -0.28 -13.37
N VAL A 95 0.01 -1.24 -12.64
CA VAL A 95 1.13 -2.11 -13.06
C VAL A 95 0.72 -3.58 -13.14
N LEU A 96 -0.46 -3.90 -12.64
CA LEU A 96 -1.06 -5.24 -12.69
C LEU A 96 -2.36 -5.21 -13.48
N ASP A 97 -2.63 -6.29 -14.21
CA ASP A 97 -3.84 -6.49 -14.99
C ASP A 97 -5.06 -6.86 -14.13
N GLY A 98 -6.19 -7.20 -14.77
CA GLY A 98 -7.44 -7.63 -14.11
C GLY A 98 -7.32 -8.97 -13.36
N LYS A 99 -6.27 -9.76 -13.60
CA LYS A 99 -5.98 -11.00 -12.86
C LYS A 99 -5.04 -10.76 -11.68
N GLY A 100 -4.44 -9.56 -11.58
CA GLY A 100 -3.42 -9.23 -10.60
C GLY A 100 -2.01 -9.66 -11.03
N GLU A 101 -1.81 -9.91 -12.31
CA GLU A 101 -0.51 -10.28 -12.88
C GLU A 101 0.17 -9.04 -13.48
N GLY A 102 1.48 -8.95 -13.35
CA GLY A 102 2.27 -7.84 -13.88
C GLY A 102 3.61 -8.27 -14.41
N SER A 103 4.31 -7.35 -15.08
CA SER A 103 5.65 -7.58 -15.61
C SER A 103 6.68 -6.69 -14.90
N CYS A 104 7.95 -7.15 -14.90
CA CYS A 104 9.06 -6.32 -14.45
C CYS A 104 9.18 -5.04 -15.27
N ASP A 105 8.89 -5.10 -16.57
CA ASP A 105 9.00 -3.94 -17.46
C ASP A 105 7.95 -2.88 -17.10
N SER A 106 6.70 -3.28 -16.83
CA SER A 106 5.65 -2.36 -16.35
C SER A 106 6.01 -1.71 -15.02
N MET A 107 6.59 -2.49 -14.10
CA MET A 107 7.03 -1.99 -12.80
C MET A 107 8.22 -1.02 -12.95
N GLN A 108 9.21 -1.36 -13.77
CA GLN A 108 10.36 -0.49 -14.04
C GLN A 108 9.93 0.85 -14.68
N GLU A 109 9.03 0.81 -15.65
CA GLU A 109 8.48 2.03 -16.27
C GLU A 109 7.69 2.88 -15.25
N ALA A 110 6.97 2.24 -14.32
CA ALA A 110 6.27 2.94 -13.24
C ALA A 110 7.26 3.62 -12.28
N PHE A 111 8.37 2.98 -11.89
CA PHE A 111 9.40 3.60 -11.06
C PHE A 111 10.03 4.83 -11.75
N LYS A 112 10.37 4.69 -13.03
CA LYS A 112 10.87 5.83 -13.83
C LYS A 112 9.85 6.97 -13.90
N TRP A 113 8.58 6.65 -14.04
CA TRP A 113 7.52 7.65 -14.05
C TRP A 113 7.39 8.36 -12.70
N ILE A 114 7.39 7.64 -11.57
CA ILE A 114 7.34 8.24 -10.24
C ILE A 114 8.49 9.22 -10.04
N LEU A 115 9.73 8.85 -10.41
CA LEU A 115 10.89 9.74 -10.34
C LEU A 115 10.70 11.04 -11.14
N ARG A 116 10.05 10.95 -12.33
CA ARG A 116 9.78 12.13 -13.17
C ARG A 116 8.72 13.05 -12.58
N VAL A 117 7.70 12.51 -11.90
CA VAL A 117 6.56 13.28 -11.42
C VAL A 117 6.64 13.63 -9.93
N LYS A 118 7.61 13.10 -9.19
CA LYS A 118 7.72 13.23 -7.74
C LYS A 118 7.69 14.68 -7.24
N ASN A 119 8.40 15.58 -7.91
CA ASN A 119 8.48 17.00 -7.51
C ASN A 119 7.14 17.73 -7.79
N ARG A 120 6.49 17.40 -8.92
CA ARG A 120 5.20 17.99 -9.29
C ARG A 120 4.10 17.67 -8.27
N TYR A 121 4.09 16.43 -7.76
CA TYR A 121 3.06 15.96 -6.84
C TYR A 121 3.55 15.82 -5.40
N GLN A 122 4.79 16.25 -5.10
CA GLN A 122 5.38 16.18 -3.76
C GLN A 122 5.30 14.79 -3.14
N ILE A 123 5.62 13.74 -3.95
CA ILE A 123 5.51 12.35 -3.52
C ILE A 123 6.56 12.05 -2.44
N ARG A 124 6.14 11.60 -1.26
CA ARG A 124 6.99 11.23 -0.13
C ARG A 124 7.01 9.74 0.17
N ILE A 125 5.98 9.01 -0.22
CA ILE A 125 5.80 7.58 0.07
C ILE A 125 5.43 6.86 -1.22
N LEU A 126 5.98 5.66 -1.41
CA LEU A 126 5.54 4.70 -2.42
C LEU A 126 5.07 3.43 -1.74
N ASN A 127 3.79 3.09 -1.89
CA ASN A 127 3.22 1.83 -1.45
C ASN A 127 3.21 0.79 -2.58
N ILE A 128 3.82 -0.36 -2.34
CA ILE A 128 3.84 -1.53 -3.22
C ILE A 128 3.20 -2.68 -2.47
N SER A 129 1.93 -2.98 -2.78
CA SER A 129 1.16 -4.04 -2.12
C SER A 129 1.04 -5.31 -2.97
N VAL A 130 1.94 -5.49 -3.94
CA VAL A 130 1.91 -6.60 -4.88
C VAL A 130 3.13 -7.49 -4.71
N GLY A 131 2.93 -8.81 -4.73
CA GLY A 131 3.97 -9.76 -5.03
C GLY A 131 4.12 -9.83 -6.54
N ILE A 132 5.30 -9.55 -7.04
CA ILE A 132 5.62 -9.94 -8.41
C ILE A 132 5.73 -11.45 -8.33
N GLY A 133 4.83 -12.18 -9.01
CA GLY A 133 4.84 -13.63 -9.04
C GLY A 133 6.23 -14.13 -9.42
N GLU A 134 6.55 -15.39 -9.10
CA GLU A 134 7.88 -15.98 -9.28
C GLU A 134 8.54 -15.50 -10.57
N LEU A 135 9.34 -14.44 -10.43
CA LEU A 135 10.16 -13.97 -11.53
C LEU A 135 11.22 -15.04 -11.75
N LYS A 136 11.06 -15.80 -12.81
CA LYS A 136 12.04 -16.81 -13.22
C LYS A 136 13.43 -16.24 -13.54
N GLU A 137 13.58 -14.89 -13.48
CA GLU A 137 14.80 -14.20 -13.85
C GLU A 137 15.29 -13.33 -12.68
N GLN A 138 16.19 -13.90 -11.88
CA GLN A 138 16.87 -13.26 -10.75
C GLN A 138 17.45 -11.86 -11.07
N TYR A 139 17.91 -11.67 -12.31
CA TYR A 139 18.40 -10.39 -12.81
C TYR A 139 17.33 -9.29 -12.79
N LYS A 140 16.10 -9.61 -13.15
CA LYS A 140 15.01 -8.61 -13.19
C LYS A 140 14.59 -8.15 -11.79
N GLU A 141 14.60 -9.04 -10.80
CA GLU A 141 14.34 -8.66 -9.40
C GLU A 141 15.42 -7.71 -8.87
N GLN A 142 16.68 -7.95 -9.19
CA GLN A 142 17.78 -7.07 -8.82
C GLN A 142 17.60 -5.66 -9.40
N VAL A 143 17.24 -5.54 -10.68
CA VAL A 143 16.97 -4.25 -11.32
C VAL A 143 15.84 -3.49 -10.61
N LEU A 144 14.75 -4.17 -10.27
CA LEU A 144 13.66 -3.56 -9.53
C LEU A 144 14.10 -3.07 -8.15
N ARG A 145 14.92 -3.86 -7.43
CA ARG A 145 15.50 -3.46 -6.16
C ARG A 145 16.35 -2.20 -6.28
N GLU A 146 17.21 -2.10 -7.31
CA GLU A 146 18.02 -0.91 -7.58
C GLU A 146 17.16 0.34 -7.80
N TYR A 147 16.05 0.23 -8.54
CA TYR A 147 15.08 1.34 -8.69
C TYR A 147 14.41 1.72 -7.37
N MET A 148 14.06 0.77 -6.52
CA MET A 148 13.48 1.08 -5.21
C MET A 148 14.50 1.78 -4.30
N GLU A 149 15.77 1.38 -4.35
CA GLU A 149 16.87 2.07 -3.64
C GLU A 149 17.12 3.48 -4.20
N LEU A 150 17.02 3.67 -5.51
CA LEU A 150 17.09 4.99 -6.13
C LEU A 150 15.92 5.89 -5.69
N LEU A 151 14.71 5.37 -5.59
CA LEU A 151 13.55 6.12 -5.07
C LEU A 151 13.78 6.58 -3.62
N TRP A 152 14.34 5.70 -2.78
CA TRP A 152 14.76 6.07 -1.41
C TRP A 152 15.78 7.21 -1.40
N ASP A 153 16.81 7.16 -2.25
CA ASP A 153 17.84 8.19 -2.35
C ASP A 153 17.26 9.52 -2.87
N HIS A 154 16.11 9.48 -3.52
CA HIS A 154 15.34 10.64 -3.94
C HIS A 154 14.27 11.07 -2.93
N ASN A 155 14.41 10.68 -1.66
CA ASN A 155 13.52 11.02 -0.56
C ASN A 155 12.07 10.51 -0.72
N ILE A 156 11.89 9.36 -1.38
CA ILE A 156 10.62 8.63 -1.43
C ILE A 156 10.77 7.37 -0.56
N LEU A 157 10.03 7.30 0.53
CA LEU A 157 10.03 6.11 1.39
C LEU A 157 9.24 4.98 0.70
N VAL A 158 9.94 3.89 0.36
CA VAL A 158 9.33 2.73 -0.28
C VAL A 158 8.82 1.76 0.78
N VAL A 159 7.51 1.54 0.81
CA VAL A 159 6.82 0.57 1.68
C VAL A 159 6.37 -0.60 0.83
N CYS A 160 6.84 -1.80 1.13
CA CYS A 160 6.60 -3.00 0.34
C CYS A 160 5.99 -4.11 1.19
N ALA A 161 4.98 -4.80 0.68
CA ALA A 161 4.44 -5.99 1.33
C ALA A 161 5.48 -7.12 1.34
N ALA A 162 5.55 -7.87 2.45
CA ALA A 162 6.49 -9.00 2.61
C ALA A 162 6.16 -10.20 1.70
N GLY A 163 4.97 -10.21 1.09
CA GLY A 163 4.48 -11.36 0.33
C GLY A 163 3.73 -12.39 1.19
N ASN A 164 3.08 -13.33 0.52
CA ASN A 164 2.21 -14.32 1.14
C ASN A 164 2.69 -15.77 0.91
N ALA A 165 3.98 -15.94 0.63
CA ALA A 165 4.62 -17.25 0.41
C ALA A 165 5.25 -17.85 1.69
N GLY A 166 5.05 -17.20 2.86
CA GLY A 166 5.50 -17.72 4.17
C GLY A 166 4.59 -18.86 4.68
N PRO A 167 4.87 -19.37 5.89
CA PRO A 167 5.72 -18.78 6.94
C PRO A 167 7.20 -19.22 6.93
N GLU A 168 7.67 -19.92 5.93
CA GLU A 168 9.02 -20.46 5.84
C GLU A 168 10.08 -19.34 5.79
N ASP A 169 11.27 -19.65 6.28
CA ASP A 169 12.43 -18.77 6.21
C ASP A 169 12.81 -18.46 4.74
N GLY A 170 13.11 -17.19 4.45
CA GLY A 170 13.52 -16.77 3.11
C GLY A 170 12.38 -16.64 2.10
N SER A 171 11.12 -16.56 2.55
CA SER A 171 9.95 -16.39 1.70
C SER A 171 9.65 -14.94 1.29
N ILE A 172 10.49 -13.97 1.71
CA ILE A 172 10.46 -12.58 1.23
C ILE A 172 11.23 -12.50 -0.10
N SER A 173 10.65 -11.80 -1.08
CA SER A 173 11.30 -11.59 -2.37
C SER A 173 12.58 -10.75 -2.25
N GLU A 174 13.52 -10.95 -3.18
CA GLU A 174 14.77 -10.18 -3.26
C GLU A 174 14.50 -8.66 -3.31
N MET A 175 13.47 -8.24 -4.06
CA MET A 175 13.03 -6.85 -4.16
C MET A 175 12.72 -6.24 -2.79
N ALA A 176 12.04 -6.97 -1.91
CA ALA A 176 11.66 -6.50 -0.57
C ALA A 176 12.76 -6.70 0.48
N SER A 177 13.91 -7.30 0.13
CA SER A 177 15.01 -7.61 1.06
C SER A 177 15.93 -6.42 1.36
N SER A 178 15.91 -5.35 0.54
CA SER A 178 16.79 -4.19 0.69
C SER A 178 16.64 -3.46 2.02
N ARG A 179 17.76 -2.91 2.53
CA ARG A 179 17.76 -2.00 3.69
C ARG A 179 17.01 -0.69 3.43
N LYS A 180 16.99 -0.22 2.17
CA LYS A 180 16.32 1.01 1.75
C LYS A 180 14.81 0.82 1.47
N VAL A 181 14.27 -0.36 1.78
CA VAL A 181 12.84 -0.67 1.66
C VAL A 181 12.27 -0.94 3.04
N LEU A 182 11.12 -0.38 3.36
CA LEU A 182 10.36 -0.71 4.55
C LEU A 182 9.42 -1.88 4.22
N THR A 183 9.83 -3.08 4.61
CA THR A 183 9.10 -4.32 4.32
C THR A 183 8.10 -4.61 5.43
N VAL A 184 6.83 -4.79 5.05
CA VAL A 184 5.71 -4.95 5.97
C VAL A 184 5.19 -6.37 5.94
N GLY A 185 5.32 -7.07 7.05
CA GLY A 185 4.68 -8.34 7.31
C GLY A 185 3.28 -8.17 7.91
N CYS A 186 2.61 -9.30 8.18
CA CYS A 186 1.29 -9.27 8.79
C CYS A 186 1.30 -9.88 10.20
N HIS A 187 0.62 -9.16 11.14
CA HIS A 187 0.34 -9.65 12.47
C HIS A 187 -0.92 -8.98 13.03
N ASP A 188 -1.92 -9.77 13.38
CA ASP A 188 -3.22 -9.28 13.87
C ASP A 188 -3.31 -9.21 15.41
N GLY A 189 -2.21 -9.48 16.12
CA GLY A 189 -2.16 -9.45 17.59
C GLY A 189 -3.12 -10.47 18.21
N ARG A 190 -3.94 -9.97 19.17
CA ARG A 190 -4.99 -10.79 19.79
C ARG A 190 -6.25 -10.96 18.93
N TYR A 191 -6.38 -10.17 17.87
CA TYR A 191 -7.49 -10.27 16.93
C TYR A 191 -7.26 -11.46 15.98
N CYS A 192 -8.32 -12.06 15.51
CA CYS A 192 -8.27 -13.20 14.57
C CYS A 192 -7.51 -14.45 15.08
N LYS A 193 -7.23 -14.59 16.40
CA LYS A 193 -6.46 -15.75 16.94
C LYS A 193 -7.00 -17.11 16.50
N ASN A 194 -8.32 -17.24 16.36
CA ASN A 194 -9.00 -18.47 16.00
C ASN A 194 -9.30 -18.57 14.49
N ASP A 195 -8.82 -17.63 13.67
CA ASP A 195 -8.99 -17.70 12.23
C ASP A 195 -7.83 -18.53 11.63
N PRO A 196 -8.10 -19.72 11.06
CA PRO A 196 -7.06 -20.55 10.47
C PRO A 196 -6.41 -19.90 9.23
N LYS A 197 -7.08 -18.89 8.64
CA LYS A 197 -6.59 -18.12 7.50
C LYS A 197 -6.05 -16.74 7.89
N ARG A 198 -5.62 -16.55 9.14
CA ARG A 198 -4.95 -15.33 9.55
C ARG A 198 -3.66 -15.14 8.77
N CYS A 199 -3.36 -13.91 8.38
CA CYS A 199 -2.25 -13.67 7.48
C CYS A 199 -0.86 -13.95 8.07
N GLU A 200 -0.75 -14.05 9.36
CA GLU A 200 0.47 -14.49 10.06
C GLU A 200 0.93 -15.90 9.64
N THR A 201 -0.01 -16.77 9.23
CA THR A 201 0.28 -18.15 8.83
C THR A 201 0.93 -18.26 7.46
N TYR A 202 0.92 -17.19 6.66
CA TYR A 202 1.51 -17.14 5.32
C TYR A 202 2.29 -15.85 5.03
N SER A 203 2.40 -14.94 6.01
CA SER A 203 3.21 -13.73 5.87
C SER A 203 4.67 -14.07 5.59
N GLY A 204 5.25 -13.44 4.56
CA GLY A 204 6.64 -13.63 4.20
C GLY A 204 7.61 -13.32 5.34
N ARG A 205 8.68 -14.11 5.44
CA ARG A 205 9.76 -14.00 6.45
C ARG A 205 11.12 -13.95 5.77
N GLY A 206 12.01 -13.12 6.31
CA GLY A 206 13.42 -13.12 5.92
C GLY A 206 14.16 -14.35 6.44
N ARG A 207 15.37 -14.56 6.00
CA ARG A 207 16.20 -15.66 6.48
C ARG A 207 16.70 -15.39 7.90
N LYS A 208 16.69 -16.40 8.73
CA LYS A 208 17.03 -16.32 10.16
C LYS A 208 18.43 -15.76 10.45
N TYR A 209 19.38 -16.02 9.56
CA TYR A 209 20.78 -15.63 9.73
C TYR A 209 21.22 -14.47 8.86
N ASP A 210 20.29 -13.82 8.14
CA ASP A 210 20.62 -12.63 7.37
C ASP A 210 20.99 -11.45 8.29
N VAL A 211 21.99 -10.69 7.87
CA VAL A 211 22.41 -9.46 8.56
C VAL A 211 21.27 -8.42 8.58
N ILE A 212 20.46 -8.42 7.54
CA ILE A 212 19.27 -7.58 7.42
C ILE A 212 18.05 -8.39 7.81
N ARG A 213 17.50 -8.12 8.98
CA ARG A 213 16.28 -8.80 9.42
C ARG A 213 15.05 -8.20 8.73
N LYS A 214 14.22 -9.07 8.17
CA LYS A 214 12.97 -8.75 7.49
C LYS A 214 11.82 -9.65 8.00
N PRO A 215 10.56 -9.18 7.99
CA PRO A 215 10.13 -7.81 7.66
C PRO A 215 10.62 -6.80 8.70
N ASP A 216 10.65 -5.49 8.34
CA ASP A 216 11.05 -4.41 9.26
C ASP A 216 9.97 -4.16 10.32
N ILE A 217 8.70 -4.28 9.92
CA ILE A 217 7.53 -4.01 10.77
C ILE A 217 6.38 -4.93 10.38
N VAL A 218 5.41 -5.09 11.27
CA VAL A 218 4.17 -5.83 11.01
C VAL A 218 2.95 -4.95 11.29
N ALA A 219 1.86 -5.21 10.55
CA ALA A 219 0.58 -4.55 10.75
C ALA A 219 -0.59 -5.50 10.52
N PRO A 220 -1.81 -5.17 10.96
CA PRO A 220 -2.98 -5.99 10.71
C PRO A 220 -3.28 -6.18 9.23
N GLY A 221 -3.59 -7.42 8.82
CA GLY A 221 -3.86 -7.74 7.41
C GLY A 221 -4.93 -8.80 7.19
N THR A 222 -5.53 -9.39 8.25
CA THR A 222 -6.58 -10.40 8.09
C THR A 222 -7.97 -9.75 8.07
N ARG A 223 -8.77 -10.07 7.05
CA ARG A 223 -10.16 -9.59 6.89
C ARG A 223 -10.29 -8.08 7.05
N ILE A 224 -9.41 -7.34 6.40
CA ILE A 224 -9.45 -5.87 6.40
C ILE A 224 -10.59 -5.40 5.50
N LEU A 225 -11.54 -4.67 6.07
CA LEU A 225 -12.71 -4.13 5.37
C LEU A 225 -12.36 -2.75 4.79
N SER A 226 -12.43 -2.60 3.46
CA SER A 226 -12.08 -1.37 2.74
C SER A 226 -12.86 -1.22 1.44
N CYS A 227 -12.61 -0.15 0.69
CA CYS A 227 -13.32 0.21 -0.53
C CYS A 227 -13.40 -0.96 -1.54
N ASN A 228 -14.57 -1.12 -2.12
CA ASN A 228 -14.83 -2.10 -3.17
C ASN A 228 -14.92 -1.40 -4.53
N ALA A 229 -14.07 -1.74 -5.49
CA ALA A 229 -14.13 -1.21 -6.85
C ALA A 229 -15.49 -1.45 -7.52
N PHE A 230 -16.15 -2.56 -7.18
CA PHE A 230 -17.43 -3.00 -7.72
C PHE A 230 -18.60 -2.68 -6.77
N TRP A 231 -18.60 -1.50 -6.16
CA TRP A 231 -19.54 -1.13 -5.10
C TRP A 231 -20.97 -0.85 -5.56
N LYS A 232 -21.19 -0.67 -6.88
CA LYS A 232 -22.52 -0.53 -7.50
C LYS A 232 -22.94 -1.83 -8.17
N ASN A 233 -24.24 -2.08 -8.19
CA ASN A 233 -24.82 -3.11 -9.04
C ASN A 233 -24.96 -2.62 -10.50
N ARG A 234 -25.40 -3.50 -11.41
CA ARG A 234 -25.61 -3.19 -12.83
C ARG A 234 -26.58 -2.01 -13.08
N ASN A 235 -27.47 -1.72 -12.13
CA ASN A 235 -28.43 -0.60 -12.17
C ASN A 235 -27.88 0.67 -11.53
N GLY A 236 -26.60 0.74 -11.21
CA GLY A 236 -25.93 1.89 -10.61
C GLY A 236 -26.26 2.15 -9.12
N ARG A 237 -27.05 1.27 -8.47
CA ARG A 237 -27.38 1.38 -7.05
C ARG A 237 -26.24 0.89 -6.16
N ILE A 238 -26.05 1.51 -5.00
CA ILE A 238 -25.11 1.04 -3.96
C ILE A 238 -25.51 -0.39 -3.56
N PHE A 239 -24.58 -1.33 -3.69
CA PHE A 239 -24.81 -2.73 -3.37
C PHE A 239 -23.86 -3.23 -2.28
N LYS A 240 -22.56 -3.06 -2.48
CA LYS A 240 -21.53 -3.55 -1.57
C LYS A 240 -20.35 -2.57 -1.54
N PRO A 241 -20.46 -1.46 -0.80
CA PRO A 241 -19.45 -0.41 -0.83
C PRO A 241 -18.09 -0.84 -0.28
N TYR A 242 -18.07 -1.85 0.59
CA TYR A 242 -16.85 -2.36 1.18
C TYR A 242 -16.73 -3.86 1.03
N ILE A 243 -15.49 -4.35 0.94
CA ILE A 243 -15.15 -5.76 0.86
C ILE A 243 -13.99 -6.07 1.81
N ALA A 244 -14.00 -7.28 2.38
CA ALA A 244 -12.91 -7.75 3.22
C ALA A 244 -11.89 -8.52 2.37
N LYS A 245 -10.61 -8.14 2.48
CA LYS A 245 -9.49 -8.88 1.90
C LYS A 245 -8.46 -9.19 3.00
N SER A 246 -7.58 -10.18 2.74
CA SER A 246 -6.52 -10.59 3.66
C SER A 246 -5.20 -10.69 2.91
N GLY A 247 -4.09 -10.36 3.56
CA GLY A 247 -2.75 -10.43 3.01
C GLY A 247 -1.82 -9.37 3.56
N THR A 248 -0.52 -9.55 3.36
CA THR A 248 0.48 -8.51 3.62
C THR A 248 0.23 -7.26 2.78
N SER A 249 -0.44 -7.41 1.63
CA SER A 249 -0.93 -6.32 0.78
C SER A 249 -1.93 -5.39 1.48
N MET A 250 -2.61 -5.85 2.53
CA MET A 250 -3.51 -5.02 3.36
C MET A 250 -2.75 -4.40 4.53
N ALA A 251 -1.67 -5.03 5.00
CA ALA A 251 -0.80 -4.51 6.05
C ALA A 251 0.08 -3.33 5.57
N ALA A 252 0.62 -3.41 4.36
CA ALA A 252 1.47 -2.37 3.79
C ALA A 252 0.79 -0.97 3.74
N PRO A 253 -0.44 -0.80 3.22
CA PRO A 253 -1.11 0.51 3.23
C PRO A 253 -1.49 1.01 4.63
N VAL A 254 -1.64 0.14 5.64
CA VAL A 254 -1.77 0.56 7.04
C VAL A 254 -0.52 1.30 7.48
N VAL A 255 0.66 0.73 7.20
CA VAL A 255 1.96 1.35 7.53
C VAL A 255 2.19 2.61 6.70
N SER A 256 1.92 2.58 5.39
CA SER A 256 2.03 3.76 4.52
C SER A 256 1.18 4.93 5.02
N GLY A 257 -0.06 4.66 5.46
CA GLY A 257 -0.93 5.69 6.03
C GLY A 257 -0.46 6.19 7.40
N ALA A 258 0.08 5.30 8.27
CA ALA A 258 0.67 5.72 9.55
C ALA A 258 1.88 6.65 9.33
N ILE A 259 2.73 6.33 8.35
CA ILE A 259 3.86 7.18 7.95
C ILE A 259 3.37 8.50 7.37
N ALA A 260 2.29 8.50 6.58
CA ALA A 260 1.72 9.75 6.07
C ALA A 260 1.27 10.67 7.21
N LEU A 261 0.58 10.15 8.23
CA LEU A 261 0.21 10.91 9.44
C LEU A 261 1.44 11.44 10.20
N LEU A 262 2.50 10.63 10.30
CA LEU A 262 3.76 11.06 10.92
C LEU A 262 4.38 12.22 10.15
N LEU A 263 4.45 12.12 8.82
CA LEU A 263 5.01 13.17 7.96
C LEU A 263 4.13 14.43 7.85
N GLU A 264 2.81 14.30 8.05
CA GLU A 264 1.92 15.47 8.21
C GLU A 264 2.24 16.22 9.49
N LYS A 265 2.63 15.53 10.56
CA LYS A 265 3.03 16.12 11.83
C LYS A 265 4.47 16.64 11.79
N GLU A 266 5.37 15.88 11.21
CA GLU A 266 6.82 16.12 11.18
C GLU A 266 7.36 16.06 9.74
N PRO A 267 7.07 17.07 8.90
CA PRO A 267 7.33 17.02 7.45
C PRO A 267 8.83 17.00 7.09
N HIS A 268 9.69 17.32 8.03
CA HIS A 268 11.14 17.38 7.81
C HIS A 268 11.86 16.05 8.03
N LEU A 269 11.16 15.04 8.55
CA LEU A 269 11.76 13.72 8.77
C LEU A 269 12.28 13.12 7.47
N THR A 270 13.52 12.64 7.53
CA THR A 270 14.15 11.87 6.45
C THR A 270 13.63 10.43 6.43
N ASN A 271 13.85 9.72 5.31
CA ASN A 271 13.50 8.31 5.21
C ASN A 271 14.17 7.45 6.30
N VAL A 272 15.39 7.81 6.71
CA VAL A 272 16.15 7.13 7.79
C VAL A 272 15.45 7.32 9.13
N GLU A 273 15.10 8.57 9.49
CA GLU A 273 14.42 8.88 10.75
C GLU A 273 13.03 8.26 10.85
N VAL A 274 12.30 8.20 9.73
CA VAL A 274 10.99 7.51 9.70
C VAL A 274 11.13 6.00 9.89
N LYS A 275 12.24 5.41 9.43
CA LYS A 275 12.47 3.96 9.51
C LYS A 275 13.06 3.52 10.86
N MET A 276 13.71 4.37 11.59
CA MET A 276 14.31 4.08 12.91
C MET A 276 13.28 4.10 14.04
#